data_ca01c83621364699dbcc85193b3cb37c
#
_entry.id   ca01c83621364699dbcc85193b3cb37c
#
_cell.length_a   1.000
_cell.length_b   1.000
_cell.length_c   1.000
_cell.angle_alpha   90.00
_cell.angle_beta   90.00
_cell.angle_gamma   90.00
#
_symmetry.space_group_name_H-M   'P 1'
#
loop_
_entity.id
_entity.type
_entity.pdbx_description
1 polymer ?
#
loop_
_entity_poly.entity_id
_entity_poly.type
_entity_poly.pdbx_seq_one_letter_code
_entity_poly.pdbx_strand_id
1 'polypeptide(L)'
;MSKIKQSNIRNFCIIAHIDHGKSTLADRIIEKTGLLTSREMQEQVLDNMELERERGITIKSQAVRTICRAEDGEEYIFNLIDTPGHVDFNYEVSRALAACDGAVLVVDAAQGIEAQTLANVYLALDHDLEVFPVINKIDLPSAEPERVKEEIEDVIGLDAEDAPLISAKNGLNIEQVLEQIVKKIPAPGGSLENPLQALIFDSLYDPYKGVIVFFRIMEGQLKKGTKVRMMATGAEFDVVEVGYFGAGQFIPSEDGLSAGMVGYLTASIKNVKDTRVGDTITDAANPCAKPLPGYKKVNPMVYCGLYPADGAKYPDLRDALEKLQLNDASLFYEPETSIALGFGFRCGFLGLLHLEIIQERLEREYNLDLVTTAPGVVYRVHKTNGEVIELTNPSNLPDPSMIEYMEEPVVSAEIMVTTDYIGSIMELCQERRGQYLGMEYMEETRALLKYELPLNEIIYDFFDALKSRSKGYASFDYELKGYEQSELVKLDILINREEVDALSFIVHKDSAYERGRKMCEKLKDEIPRHLFEIPIQAAVGGKIIARETVKAMRKDVLAKCYGGDISRKKKLLEKQKEGKKRMRQVGNVEIPQKAFMSVLKLDEN
;
A
#
# COMPACT_ATOMS: atom_id res chain seq x y z
N MET A 1 11.81 -6.15 -39.41
CA MET A 1 10.44 -5.82 -39.03
C MET A 1 10.01 -4.56 -39.75
N SER A 2 8.85 -4.51 -40.41
CA SER A 2 8.31 -3.28 -40.97
C SER A 2 8.22 -2.24 -39.84
N LYS A 3 8.67 -1.00 -40.03
CA LYS A 3 8.54 0.04 -39.01
C LYS A 3 7.07 0.31 -38.84
N ILE A 4 6.48 -0.20 -37.73
CA ILE A 4 5.11 0.10 -37.34
C ILE A 4 5.00 1.62 -37.17
N LYS A 5 3.98 2.22 -37.75
CA LYS A 5 3.77 3.67 -37.69
C LYS A 5 3.38 4.10 -36.28
N GLN A 6 3.71 5.32 -35.89
CA GLN A 6 3.30 5.91 -34.61
C GLN A 6 1.76 5.89 -34.43
N SER A 7 1.00 6.08 -35.53
CA SER A 7 -0.45 5.96 -35.55
C SER A 7 -0.99 4.61 -35.09
N ASN A 8 -0.15 3.57 -35.15
CA ASN A 8 -0.53 2.20 -34.81
C ASN A 8 0.04 1.79 -33.41
N ILE A 9 0.37 2.75 -32.55
CA ILE A 9 0.75 2.51 -31.17
C ILE A 9 -0.46 2.78 -30.28
N ARG A 10 -0.67 1.94 -29.27
CA ARG A 10 -1.68 2.11 -28.22
C ARG A 10 -1.04 1.91 -26.85
N ASN A 11 -0.95 2.98 -26.06
CA ASN A 11 -0.44 2.93 -24.69
C ASN A 11 -1.64 2.98 -23.77
N PHE A 12 -1.88 1.93 -23.03
CA PHE A 12 -3.07 1.83 -22.19
C PHE A 12 -2.81 1.05 -20.91
N CYS A 13 -3.65 1.31 -19.93
CA CYS A 13 -3.73 0.54 -18.70
C CYS A 13 -5.11 -0.11 -18.55
N ILE A 14 -5.20 -1.00 -17.58
CA ILE A 14 -6.48 -1.58 -17.14
C ILE A 14 -6.75 -1.07 -15.73
N ILE A 15 -7.87 -0.41 -15.53
CA ILE A 15 -8.37 0.05 -14.24
C ILE A 15 -9.59 -0.76 -13.83
N ALA A 16 -9.66 -1.14 -12.59
CA ALA A 16 -10.76 -1.96 -12.06
C ALA A 16 -10.78 -1.89 -10.54
N HIS A 17 -11.92 -2.22 -9.96
CA HIS A 17 -11.98 -2.58 -8.54
C HIS A 17 -11.29 -3.94 -8.30
N ILE A 18 -10.92 -4.19 -7.04
CA ILE A 18 -10.36 -5.48 -6.61
C ILE A 18 -11.35 -6.59 -6.99
N ASP A 19 -10.84 -7.73 -7.48
CA ASP A 19 -11.60 -8.90 -7.91
C ASP A 19 -12.53 -8.72 -9.13
N HIS A 20 -12.57 -7.57 -9.81
CA HIS A 20 -13.33 -7.39 -11.06
C HIS A 20 -12.71 -8.11 -12.26
N GLY A 21 -11.48 -8.65 -12.12
CA GLY A 21 -10.83 -9.49 -13.12
C GLY A 21 -9.82 -8.76 -14.00
N LYS A 22 -9.20 -7.70 -13.48
CA LYS A 22 -8.15 -6.91 -14.14
C LYS A 22 -6.99 -7.79 -14.66
N SER A 23 -6.30 -8.51 -13.76
CA SER A 23 -5.14 -9.35 -14.10
C SER A 23 -5.54 -10.50 -15.03
N THR A 24 -6.75 -11.05 -14.86
CA THR A 24 -7.29 -12.10 -15.77
C THR A 24 -7.50 -11.54 -17.18
N LEU A 25 -7.98 -10.30 -17.34
CA LEU A 25 -8.12 -9.67 -18.66
C LEU A 25 -6.75 -9.39 -19.28
N ALA A 26 -5.78 -8.92 -18.49
CA ALA A 26 -4.41 -8.71 -18.95
C ALA A 26 -3.80 -10.02 -19.50
N ASP A 27 -3.97 -11.14 -18.79
CA ASP A 27 -3.53 -12.46 -19.24
C ASP A 27 -4.18 -12.86 -20.59
N ARG A 28 -5.49 -12.59 -20.74
CA ARG A 28 -6.20 -12.89 -22.00
C ARG A 28 -5.73 -12.02 -23.17
N ILE A 29 -5.40 -10.77 -22.94
CA ILE A 29 -4.82 -9.89 -23.95
C ILE A 29 -3.46 -10.44 -24.40
N ILE A 30 -2.59 -10.85 -23.46
CA ILE A 30 -1.27 -11.44 -23.74
C ILE A 30 -1.41 -12.74 -24.53
N GLU A 31 -2.34 -13.61 -24.13
CA GLU A 31 -2.63 -14.88 -24.80
C GLU A 31 -3.13 -14.67 -26.24
N LYS A 32 -4.14 -13.81 -26.43
CA LYS A 32 -4.77 -13.56 -27.73
C LYS A 32 -3.86 -12.87 -28.72
N THR A 33 -2.95 -12.03 -28.25
CA THR A 33 -1.94 -11.39 -29.09
C THR A 33 -0.74 -12.31 -29.40
N GLY A 34 -0.69 -13.52 -28.82
CA GLY A 34 0.30 -14.53 -29.14
C GLY A 34 1.71 -14.20 -28.61
N LEU A 35 1.84 -13.33 -27.61
CA LEU A 35 3.11 -13.01 -26.99
C LEU A 35 3.70 -14.22 -26.26
N LEU A 36 2.85 -15.01 -25.64
CA LEU A 36 3.17 -16.28 -24.97
C LEU A 36 2.36 -17.41 -25.60
N THR A 37 2.97 -18.59 -25.70
CA THR A 37 2.26 -19.80 -26.11
C THR A 37 1.40 -20.32 -24.96
N SER A 38 0.35 -21.09 -25.27
CA SER A 38 -0.54 -21.68 -24.24
C SER A 38 0.20 -22.59 -23.23
N ARG A 39 1.43 -23.03 -23.53
CA ARG A 39 2.28 -23.80 -22.59
C ARG A 39 3.10 -22.92 -21.66
N GLU A 40 3.38 -21.68 -22.06
CA GLU A 40 4.14 -20.69 -21.30
C GLU A 40 3.22 -19.80 -20.44
N MET A 41 1.92 -19.79 -20.77
CA MET A 41 0.92 -19.06 -19.99
C MET A 41 0.79 -19.65 -18.58
N GLN A 42 0.88 -18.77 -17.60
CA GLN A 42 0.57 -19.00 -16.18
C GLN A 42 -0.54 -18.02 -15.77
N GLU A 43 -1.24 -18.32 -14.72
CA GLU A 43 -2.17 -17.34 -14.14
C GLU A 43 -1.39 -16.14 -13.59
N GLN A 44 -1.90 -14.94 -13.86
CA GLN A 44 -1.28 -13.67 -13.43
C GLN A 44 0.18 -13.52 -13.93
N VAL A 45 0.35 -13.63 -15.25
CA VAL A 45 1.68 -13.58 -15.91
C VAL A 45 2.44 -12.28 -15.60
N LEU A 46 1.73 -11.17 -15.42
CA LEU A 46 2.33 -9.87 -15.10
C LEU A 46 2.66 -9.72 -13.61
N ASP A 47 2.04 -10.49 -12.73
CA ASP A 47 2.34 -10.47 -11.30
C ASP A 47 3.62 -11.26 -11.03
N ASN A 48 4.77 -10.56 -11.05
CA ASN A 48 6.08 -11.20 -10.96
C ASN A 48 6.50 -11.55 -9.52
N MET A 49 5.88 -10.92 -8.53
CA MET A 49 6.17 -11.17 -7.12
C MET A 49 5.34 -12.36 -6.61
N GLU A 50 5.94 -13.22 -5.80
CA GLU A 50 5.23 -14.32 -5.14
C GLU A 50 4.08 -13.80 -4.26
N LEU A 51 4.30 -12.67 -3.58
CA LEU A 51 3.29 -12.00 -2.77
C LEU A 51 2.07 -11.51 -3.57
N GLU A 52 2.26 -11.03 -4.80
CA GLU A 52 1.17 -10.62 -5.69
C GLU A 52 0.25 -11.80 -5.99
N ARG A 53 0.85 -12.94 -6.32
CA ARG A 53 0.10 -14.18 -6.63
C ARG A 53 -0.59 -14.79 -5.41
N GLU A 54 0.07 -14.80 -4.25
CA GLU A 54 -0.51 -15.31 -3.01
C GLU A 54 -1.71 -14.47 -2.55
N ARG A 55 -1.62 -13.14 -2.68
CA ARG A 55 -2.66 -12.20 -2.24
C ARG A 55 -3.71 -11.91 -3.32
N GLY A 56 -3.45 -12.30 -4.57
CA GLY A 56 -4.32 -12.02 -5.71
C GLY A 56 -4.43 -10.54 -6.07
N ILE A 57 -3.42 -9.74 -5.74
CA ILE A 57 -3.40 -8.28 -5.98
C ILE A 57 -2.12 -7.88 -6.69
N THR A 58 -2.21 -6.96 -7.64
CA THR A 58 -1.04 -6.32 -8.22
C THR A 58 -0.49 -5.27 -7.25
N ILE A 59 0.77 -5.37 -6.90
CA ILE A 59 1.47 -4.46 -5.98
C ILE A 59 2.26 -3.42 -6.77
N LYS A 60 2.99 -3.87 -7.80
CA LYS A 60 3.85 -3.03 -8.63
C LYS A 60 3.36 -3.00 -10.08
N SER A 61 3.33 -1.81 -10.66
CA SER A 61 2.99 -1.66 -12.08
C SER A 61 3.98 -2.41 -12.97
N GLN A 62 3.46 -3.18 -13.92
CA GLN A 62 4.24 -3.92 -14.91
C GLN A 62 3.86 -3.45 -16.30
N ALA A 63 4.86 -3.31 -17.16
CA ALA A 63 4.64 -2.97 -18.56
C ALA A 63 4.93 -4.17 -19.44
N VAL A 64 4.12 -4.36 -20.49
CA VAL A 64 4.35 -5.37 -21.51
C VAL A 64 3.98 -4.82 -22.88
N ARG A 65 4.82 -5.10 -23.87
CA ARG A 65 4.57 -4.79 -25.26
C ARG A 65 4.15 -6.03 -26.01
N THR A 66 3.04 -5.95 -26.70
CA THR A 66 2.57 -7.02 -27.60
C THR A 66 2.15 -6.43 -28.96
N ILE A 67 1.97 -7.28 -29.95
CA ILE A 67 1.54 -6.90 -31.29
C ILE A 67 0.16 -7.49 -31.54
N CYS A 68 -0.81 -6.63 -31.80
CA CYS A 68 -2.18 -7.01 -32.14
C CYS A 68 -2.40 -6.82 -33.64
N ARG A 69 -2.97 -7.83 -34.30
CA ARG A 69 -3.46 -7.70 -35.67
C ARG A 69 -4.97 -7.44 -35.64
N ALA A 70 -5.36 -6.23 -36.01
CA ALA A 70 -6.74 -5.79 -35.95
C ALA A 70 -7.56 -6.26 -37.16
N GLU A 71 -8.89 -6.06 -37.11
CA GLU A 71 -9.82 -6.42 -38.20
C GLU A 71 -9.55 -5.65 -39.50
N ASP A 72 -8.95 -4.44 -39.43
CA ASP A 72 -8.51 -3.66 -40.58
C ASP A 72 -7.30 -4.27 -41.30
N GLY A 73 -6.70 -5.34 -40.75
CA GLY A 73 -5.54 -6.05 -41.27
C GLY A 73 -4.19 -5.41 -40.95
N GLU A 74 -4.18 -4.26 -40.26
CA GLU A 74 -2.97 -3.59 -39.80
C GLU A 74 -2.45 -4.20 -38.49
N GLU A 75 -1.14 -4.02 -38.25
CA GLU A 75 -0.49 -4.43 -37.00
C GLU A 75 -0.36 -3.23 -36.07
N TYR A 76 -0.80 -3.40 -34.83
CA TYR A 76 -0.73 -2.41 -33.77
C TYR A 76 0.23 -2.84 -32.65
N ILE A 77 1.01 -1.91 -32.15
CA ILE A 77 1.79 -2.10 -30.92
C ILE A 77 0.87 -1.75 -29.75
N PHE A 78 0.67 -2.70 -28.87
CA PHE A 78 0.01 -2.52 -27.60
C PHE A 78 1.06 -2.46 -26.49
N ASN A 79 1.18 -1.34 -25.83
CA ASN A 79 1.93 -1.19 -24.60
C ASN A 79 0.91 -1.19 -23.45
N LEU A 80 0.70 -2.36 -22.88
CA LEU A 80 -0.15 -2.53 -21.70
C LEU A 80 0.67 -2.24 -20.46
N ILE A 81 0.18 -1.32 -19.61
CA ILE A 81 0.75 -1.04 -18.29
C ILE A 81 -0.26 -1.51 -17.26
N ASP A 82 0.04 -2.62 -16.58
CA ASP A 82 -0.80 -3.13 -15.51
C ASP A 82 -0.65 -2.27 -14.26
N THR A 83 -1.75 -1.96 -13.58
CA THR A 83 -1.81 -1.03 -12.45
C THR A 83 -2.30 -1.74 -11.19
N PRO A 84 -1.84 -1.37 -9.99
CA PRO A 84 -2.50 -1.82 -8.77
C PRO A 84 -3.98 -1.42 -8.73
N GLY A 85 -4.79 -2.19 -8.00
CA GLY A 85 -6.21 -1.88 -7.82
C GLY A 85 -6.58 -1.37 -6.41
N HIS A 86 -5.62 -1.30 -5.49
CA HIS A 86 -5.87 -0.96 -4.08
C HIS A 86 -5.54 0.50 -3.78
N VAL A 87 -6.32 1.14 -2.90
CA VAL A 87 -6.18 2.56 -2.52
C VAL A 87 -4.77 2.92 -2.02
N ASP A 88 -4.10 2.04 -1.28
CA ASP A 88 -2.75 2.26 -0.77
C ASP A 88 -1.72 2.46 -1.89
N PHE A 89 -2.04 2.02 -3.12
CA PHE A 89 -1.16 2.12 -4.29
C PHE A 89 -1.61 3.16 -5.32
N ASN A 90 -2.51 4.09 -4.97
CA ASN A 90 -2.95 5.16 -5.88
C ASN A 90 -1.80 5.95 -6.49
N TYR A 91 -0.68 6.06 -5.78
CA TYR A 91 0.53 6.69 -6.32
C TYR A 91 1.15 5.90 -7.48
N GLU A 92 1.22 4.55 -7.38
CA GLU A 92 1.66 3.69 -8.48
C GLU A 92 0.69 3.77 -9.66
N VAL A 93 -0.61 3.80 -9.38
CA VAL A 93 -1.65 3.98 -10.41
C VAL A 93 -1.45 5.30 -11.15
N SER A 94 -1.32 6.42 -10.45
CA SER A 94 -1.12 7.75 -11.07
C SER A 94 0.12 7.80 -11.96
N ARG A 95 1.21 7.13 -11.58
CA ARG A 95 2.42 7.05 -12.42
C ARG A 95 2.22 6.24 -13.69
N ALA A 96 1.53 5.12 -13.57
CA ALA A 96 1.21 4.27 -14.72
C ALA A 96 0.27 5.00 -15.70
N LEU A 97 -0.75 5.69 -15.18
CA LEU A 97 -1.69 6.49 -15.98
C LEU A 97 -0.97 7.57 -16.80
N ALA A 98 -0.02 8.27 -16.22
CA ALA A 98 0.76 9.31 -16.95
C ALA A 98 1.60 8.75 -18.12
N ALA A 99 1.85 7.44 -18.16
CA ALA A 99 2.50 6.76 -19.27
C ALA A 99 1.52 6.21 -20.31
N CYS A 100 0.20 6.40 -20.13
CA CYS A 100 -0.86 5.91 -21.01
C CYS A 100 -1.49 7.02 -21.85
N ASP A 101 -2.23 6.64 -22.90
CA ASP A 101 -3.11 7.49 -23.71
C ASP A 101 -4.58 7.13 -23.50
N GLY A 102 -4.86 5.99 -22.87
CA GLY A 102 -6.19 5.58 -22.51
C GLY A 102 -6.22 4.48 -21.45
N ALA A 103 -7.41 4.21 -20.94
CA ALA A 103 -7.66 3.22 -19.90
C ALA A 103 -8.87 2.33 -20.24
N VAL A 104 -8.72 1.05 -20.00
CA VAL A 104 -9.80 0.05 -20.08
C VAL A 104 -10.40 -0.10 -18.69
N LEU A 105 -11.63 0.34 -18.50
CA LEU A 105 -12.36 0.21 -17.25
C LEU A 105 -13.07 -1.14 -17.19
N VAL A 106 -12.66 -2.03 -16.29
CA VAL A 106 -13.30 -3.33 -16.12
C VAL A 106 -14.29 -3.29 -14.96
N VAL A 107 -15.56 -3.58 -15.27
CA VAL A 107 -16.64 -3.63 -14.29
C VAL A 107 -17.24 -5.03 -14.25
N ASP A 108 -17.48 -5.54 -13.04
CA ASP A 108 -18.12 -6.85 -12.82
C ASP A 108 -19.63 -6.77 -13.15
N ALA A 109 -20.12 -7.67 -14.00
CA ALA A 109 -21.51 -7.72 -14.42
C ALA A 109 -22.51 -7.99 -13.29
N ALA A 110 -22.05 -8.52 -12.15
CA ALA A 110 -22.88 -8.79 -10.98
C ALA A 110 -22.79 -7.70 -9.91
N GLN A 111 -21.58 -7.17 -9.68
CA GLN A 111 -21.32 -6.19 -8.63
C GLN A 111 -21.57 -4.74 -9.09
N GLY A 112 -21.30 -4.43 -10.37
CA GLY A 112 -21.43 -3.07 -10.91
C GLY A 112 -20.29 -2.14 -10.45
N ILE A 113 -20.58 -0.85 -10.27
CA ILE A 113 -19.63 0.18 -9.86
C ILE A 113 -19.36 0.07 -8.35
N GLU A 114 -18.10 0.18 -7.98
CA GLU A 114 -17.62 0.21 -6.60
C GLU A 114 -16.86 1.52 -6.32
N ALA A 115 -16.63 1.88 -5.04
CA ALA A 115 -15.98 3.16 -4.67
C ALA A 115 -14.62 3.36 -5.37
N GLN A 116 -13.79 2.32 -5.40
CA GLN A 116 -12.49 2.37 -6.11
C GLN A 116 -12.63 2.49 -7.63
N THR A 117 -13.74 2.03 -8.21
CA THR A 117 -14.02 2.22 -9.64
C THR A 117 -14.10 3.71 -9.95
N LEU A 118 -14.88 4.45 -9.16
CA LEU A 118 -15.02 5.91 -9.31
C LEU A 118 -13.70 6.64 -9.13
N ALA A 119 -12.97 6.34 -8.06
CA ALA A 119 -11.67 6.95 -7.77
C ALA A 119 -10.68 6.74 -8.92
N ASN A 120 -10.57 5.52 -9.44
CA ASN A 120 -9.67 5.20 -10.56
C ASN A 120 -10.08 5.89 -11.86
N VAL A 121 -11.37 6.02 -12.14
CA VAL A 121 -11.86 6.73 -13.32
C VAL A 121 -11.55 8.23 -13.22
N TYR A 122 -11.84 8.86 -12.08
CA TYR A 122 -11.51 10.28 -11.89
C TYR A 122 -10.01 10.53 -12.02
N LEU A 123 -9.19 9.64 -11.47
CA LEU A 123 -7.74 9.73 -11.60
C LEU A 123 -7.28 9.59 -13.07
N ALA A 124 -7.94 8.74 -13.86
CA ALA A 124 -7.65 8.60 -15.31
C ALA A 124 -8.08 9.86 -16.09
N LEU A 125 -9.23 10.45 -15.76
CA LEU A 125 -9.72 11.69 -16.36
C LEU A 125 -8.84 12.89 -15.99
N ASP A 126 -8.31 12.96 -14.79
CA ASP A 126 -7.33 14.00 -14.37
C ASP A 126 -6.03 13.95 -15.18
N HIS A 127 -5.71 12.79 -15.76
CA HIS A 127 -4.59 12.60 -16.69
C HIS A 127 -4.98 12.75 -18.17
N ASP A 128 -6.17 13.26 -18.48
CA ASP A 128 -6.71 13.43 -19.84
C ASP A 128 -6.74 12.10 -20.65
N LEU A 129 -6.94 10.95 -19.99
CA LEU A 129 -7.02 9.66 -20.67
C LEU A 129 -8.40 9.40 -21.27
N GLU A 130 -8.41 8.78 -22.45
CA GLU A 130 -9.63 8.22 -23.01
C GLU A 130 -10.00 6.93 -22.26
N VAL A 131 -11.18 6.90 -21.64
CA VAL A 131 -11.64 5.77 -20.83
C VAL A 131 -12.84 5.12 -21.51
N PHE A 132 -12.81 3.79 -21.67
CA PHE A 132 -13.96 3.04 -22.14
C PHE A 132 -14.25 1.81 -21.26
N PRO A 133 -15.53 1.48 -21.00
CA PRO A 133 -15.92 0.39 -20.14
C PRO A 133 -15.88 -0.98 -20.84
N VAL A 134 -15.60 -2.02 -20.05
CA VAL A 134 -15.70 -3.43 -20.41
C VAL A 134 -16.43 -4.15 -19.27
N ILE A 135 -17.50 -4.86 -19.56
CA ILE A 135 -18.31 -5.56 -18.57
C ILE A 135 -17.87 -7.02 -18.53
N ASN A 136 -17.29 -7.42 -17.40
CA ASN A 136 -16.69 -8.75 -17.20
C ASN A 136 -17.59 -9.65 -16.36
N LYS A 137 -17.27 -10.94 -16.37
CA LYS A 137 -17.94 -12.01 -15.62
C LYS A 137 -19.41 -12.25 -16.03
N ILE A 138 -19.72 -12.08 -17.30
CA ILE A 138 -21.08 -12.35 -17.85
C ILE A 138 -21.48 -13.83 -17.75
N ASP A 139 -20.55 -14.71 -17.43
CA ASP A 139 -20.77 -16.14 -17.19
C ASP A 139 -21.38 -16.46 -15.81
N LEU A 140 -21.42 -15.49 -14.91
CA LEU A 140 -22.04 -15.67 -13.59
C LEU A 140 -23.56 -15.70 -13.68
N PRO A 141 -24.25 -16.57 -12.90
CA PRO A 141 -25.71 -16.60 -12.86
C PRO A 141 -26.36 -15.32 -12.36
N SER A 142 -25.61 -14.50 -11.60
CA SER A 142 -26.04 -13.20 -11.08
C SER A 142 -25.67 -12.01 -11.96
N ALA A 143 -25.13 -12.27 -13.17
CA ALA A 143 -24.71 -11.20 -14.07
C ALA A 143 -25.92 -10.46 -14.65
N GLU A 144 -25.90 -9.13 -14.56
CA GLU A 144 -26.92 -8.21 -15.09
C GLU A 144 -26.24 -7.12 -15.95
N PRO A 145 -25.72 -7.47 -17.15
CA PRO A 145 -24.91 -6.56 -17.95
C PRO A 145 -25.61 -5.28 -18.34
N GLU A 146 -26.89 -5.33 -18.69
CA GLU A 146 -27.65 -4.13 -19.12
C GLU A 146 -27.85 -3.15 -17.96
N ARG A 147 -28.13 -3.64 -16.75
CA ARG A 147 -28.17 -2.81 -15.54
C ARG A 147 -26.83 -2.10 -15.30
N VAL A 148 -25.73 -2.84 -15.46
CA VAL A 148 -24.39 -2.27 -15.23
C VAL A 148 -24.02 -1.25 -16.31
N LYS A 149 -24.50 -1.38 -17.55
CA LYS A 149 -24.35 -0.34 -18.57
C LYS A 149 -25.05 0.96 -18.16
N GLU A 150 -26.33 0.86 -17.77
CA GLU A 150 -27.11 2.00 -17.28
C GLU A 150 -26.43 2.66 -16.08
N GLU A 151 -25.92 1.85 -15.12
CA GLU A 151 -25.19 2.35 -13.96
C GLU A 151 -23.92 3.13 -14.36
N ILE A 152 -23.14 2.65 -15.35
CA ILE A 152 -21.94 3.33 -15.84
C ILE A 152 -22.30 4.67 -16.49
N GLU A 153 -23.38 4.73 -17.29
CA GLU A 153 -23.83 5.95 -17.94
C GLU A 153 -24.35 6.97 -16.92
N ASP A 154 -25.17 6.54 -15.97
CA ASP A 154 -25.81 7.42 -15.00
C ASP A 154 -24.83 7.93 -13.93
N VAL A 155 -23.93 7.08 -13.45
CA VAL A 155 -23.04 7.39 -12.32
C VAL A 155 -21.72 8.02 -12.76
N ILE A 156 -21.11 7.49 -13.83
CA ILE A 156 -19.80 7.94 -14.33
C ILE A 156 -19.95 8.91 -15.49
N GLY A 157 -20.99 8.75 -16.30
CA GLY A 157 -21.21 9.53 -17.51
C GLY A 157 -20.39 9.02 -18.71
N LEU A 158 -19.90 7.79 -18.67
CA LEU A 158 -19.24 7.14 -19.81
C LEU A 158 -20.27 6.42 -20.69
N ASP A 159 -20.11 6.54 -22.01
CA ASP A 159 -20.90 5.78 -22.98
C ASP A 159 -20.62 4.28 -22.86
N ALA A 160 -21.60 3.49 -22.46
CA ALA A 160 -21.53 2.05 -22.28
C ALA A 160 -22.36 1.23 -23.28
N GLU A 161 -23.04 1.88 -24.24
CA GLU A 161 -23.90 1.19 -25.23
C GLU A 161 -23.13 0.08 -25.96
N ASP A 162 -21.95 0.42 -26.47
CA ASP A 162 -21.05 -0.49 -27.21
C ASP A 162 -20.02 -1.21 -26.32
N ALA A 163 -20.19 -1.21 -25.00
CA ALA A 163 -19.24 -1.85 -24.07
C ALA A 163 -19.15 -3.36 -24.33
N PRO A 164 -17.93 -3.92 -24.53
CA PRO A 164 -17.74 -5.36 -24.68
C PRO A 164 -18.23 -6.13 -23.46
N LEU A 165 -19.08 -7.13 -23.70
CA LEU A 165 -19.57 -8.06 -22.68
C LEU A 165 -18.71 -9.31 -22.70
N ILE A 166 -17.87 -9.52 -21.68
CA ILE A 166 -16.84 -10.54 -21.67
C ILE A 166 -16.92 -11.51 -20.49
N SER A 167 -16.29 -12.67 -20.66
CA SER A 167 -15.82 -13.48 -19.55
C SER A 167 -14.31 -13.67 -19.70
N ALA A 168 -13.52 -12.91 -18.97
CA ALA A 168 -12.08 -13.02 -18.99
C ALA A 168 -11.64 -14.43 -18.55
N LYS A 169 -12.30 -15.01 -17.55
CA LYS A 169 -12.04 -16.38 -17.08
C LYS A 169 -12.17 -17.41 -18.20
N ASN A 170 -13.23 -17.32 -19.00
CA ASN A 170 -13.53 -18.28 -20.07
C ASN A 170 -12.95 -17.86 -21.43
N GLY A 171 -12.31 -16.69 -21.53
CA GLY A 171 -11.77 -16.14 -22.78
C GLY A 171 -12.84 -15.73 -23.79
N LEU A 172 -14.09 -15.42 -23.34
CA LEU A 172 -15.20 -15.09 -24.19
C LEU A 172 -15.16 -13.62 -24.58
N ASN A 173 -15.32 -13.32 -25.88
CA ASN A 173 -15.40 -11.98 -26.47
C ASN A 173 -14.18 -11.07 -26.26
N ILE A 174 -13.00 -11.64 -25.98
CA ILE A 174 -11.77 -10.85 -25.76
C ILE A 174 -11.36 -10.07 -27.01
N GLU A 175 -11.61 -10.63 -28.20
CA GLU A 175 -11.35 -9.98 -29.48
C GLU A 175 -12.07 -8.62 -29.62
N GLN A 176 -13.26 -8.50 -29.06
CA GLN A 176 -14.00 -7.24 -29.05
C GLN A 176 -13.26 -6.15 -28.23
N VAL A 177 -12.64 -6.56 -27.11
CA VAL A 177 -11.82 -5.63 -26.31
C VAL A 177 -10.60 -5.17 -27.09
N LEU A 178 -9.91 -6.06 -27.80
CA LEU A 178 -8.76 -5.70 -28.64
C LEU A 178 -9.13 -4.69 -29.72
N GLU A 179 -10.29 -4.89 -30.38
CA GLU A 179 -10.80 -3.98 -31.40
C GLU A 179 -11.22 -2.62 -30.81
N GLN A 180 -11.82 -2.60 -29.61
CA GLN A 180 -12.15 -1.36 -28.92
C GLN A 180 -10.90 -0.58 -28.51
N ILE A 181 -9.84 -1.25 -28.07
CA ILE A 181 -8.53 -0.62 -27.79
C ILE A 181 -8.01 0.10 -29.05
N VAL A 182 -8.08 -0.55 -30.22
CA VAL A 182 -7.66 0.05 -31.49
C VAL A 182 -8.49 1.26 -31.85
N LYS A 183 -9.81 1.19 -31.67
CA LYS A 183 -10.78 2.22 -32.09
C LYS A 183 -10.87 3.40 -31.13
N LYS A 184 -10.92 3.16 -29.83
CA LYS A 184 -11.19 4.18 -28.79
C LYS A 184 -9.91 4.85 -28.29
N ILE A 185 -8.82 4.10 -28.07
CA ILE A 185 -7.60 4.68 -27.53
C ILE A 185 -6.84 5.44 -28.63
N PRO A 186 -6.53 6.73 -28.42
CA PRO A 186 -5.83 7.53 -29.43
C PRO A 186 -4.39 7.05 -29.62
N ALA A 187 -3.85 7.31 -30.79
CA ALA A 187 -2.41 7.14 -31.03
C ALA A 187 -1.63 8.21 -30.25
N PRO A 188 -0.43 7.87 -29.73
CA PRO A 188 0.39 8.83 -29.00
C PRO A 188 0.83 9.98 -29.90
N GLY A 189 0.88 11.18 -29.31
CA GLY A 189 1.43 12.37 -29.94
C GLY A 189 2.95 12.38 -30.00
N GLY A 190 3.52 13.56 -30.33
CA GLY A 190 4.95 13.81 -30.34
C GLY A 190 5.60 13.69 -31.73
N SER A 191 6.75 14.34 -31.91
CA SER A 191 7.51 14.39 -33.15
C SER A 191 8.92 13.81 -32.97
N LEU A 192 9.40 13.07 -33.99
CA LEU A 192 10.77 12.54 -34.04
C LEU A 192 11.82 13.64 -34.17
N GLU A 193 11.45 14.81 -34.73
CA GLU A 193 12.37 15.91 -35.02
C GLU A 193 12.63 16.80 -33.79
N ASN A 194 11.78 16.70 -32.77
CA ASN A 194 11.93 17.47 -31.55
C ASN A 194 13.06 16.92 -30.67
N PRO A 195 13.65 17.75 -29.79
CA PRO A 195 14.59 17.28 -28.79
C PRO A 195 13.99 16.17 -27.93
N LEU A 196 14.83 15.19 -27.56
CA LEU A 196 14.36 14.08 -26.69
C LEU A 196 13.73 14.61 -25.40
N GLN A 197 12.53 14.15 -25.14
CA GLN A 197 11.81 14.40 -23.90
C GLN A 197 11.06 13.11 -23.51
N ALA A 198 11.56 12.44 -22.47
CA ALA A 198 10.96 11.21 -21.98
C ALA A 198 10.67 11.29 -20.48
N LEU A 199 9.49 10.80 -20.09
CA LEU A 199 9.02 10.77 -18.70
C LEU A 199 9.43 9.46 -18.03
N ILE A 200 10.11 9.53 -16.89
CA ILE A 200 10.39 8.36 -16.06
C ILE A 200 9.15 8.05 -15.24
N PHE A 201 8.52 6.89 -15.46
CA PHE A 201 7.36 6.48 -14.69
C PHE A 201 7.69 5.43 -13.61
N ASP A 202 8.79 4.67 -13.76
CA ASP A 202 9.27 3.73 -12.75
C ASP A 202 10.76 3.43 -12.90
N SER A 203 11.34 2.72 -11.93
CA SER A 203 12.71 2.21 -12.00
C SER A 203 12.86 0.90 -11.22
N LEU A 204 13.82 0.09 -11.65
CA LEU A 204 14.17 -1.17 -11.01
C LEU A 204 15.68 -1.23 -10.78
N TYR A 205 16.10 -1.65 -9.60
CA TYR A 205 17.51 -1.96 -9.36
C TYR A 205 17.79 -3.43 -9.63
N ASP A 206 18.74 -3.65 -10.55
CA ASP A 206 19.27 -4.97 -10.86
C ASP A 206 20.74 -5.04 -10.40
N PRO A 207 21.15 -6.08 -9.62
CA PRO A 207 22.53 -6.20 -9.13
C PRO A 207 23.60 -6.23 -10.21
N TYR A 208 23.26 -6.65 -11.43
CA TYR A 208 24.18 -6.80 -12.57
C TYR A 208 24.15 -5.62 -13.54
N LYS A 209 22.96 -5.08 -13.81
CA LYS A 209 22.74 -3.98 -14.76
C LYS A 209 22.74 -2.60 -14.11
N GLY A 210 22.65 -2.51 -12.78
CA GLY A 210 22.42 -1.29 -12.03
C GLY A 210 20.98 -0.84 -12.12
N VAL A 211 20.73 0.48 -12.13
CA VAL A 211 19.36 1.00 -12.25
C VAL A 211 18.88 0.85 -13.69
N ILE A 212 17.74 0.18 -13.84
CA ILE A 212 16.96 0.09 -15.08
C ILE A 212 15.85 1.13 -14.97
N VAL A 213 15.84 2.10 -15.86
CA VAL A 213 14.87 3.21 -15.87
C VAL A 213 13.76 2.90 -16.85
N PHE A 214 12.51 2.97 -16.39
CA PHE A 214 11.30 2.78 -17.20
C PHE A 214 10.77 4.15 -17.62
N PHE A 215 10.56 4.32 -18.92
CA PHE A 215 10.17 5.62 -19.44
C PHE A 215 9.18 5.51 -20.61
N ARG A 216 8.49 6.63 -20.85
CA ARG A 216 7.73 6.89 -22.06
C ARG A 216 8.36 8.07 -22.80
N ILE A 217 8.60 7.93 -24.08
CA ILE A 217 9.08 9.03 -24.94
C ILE A 217 7.89 9.87 -25.39
N MET A 218 7.89 11.14 -24.99
CA MET A 218 6.89 12.11 -25.41
C MET A 218 7.33 12.77 -26.72
N GLU A 219 8.62 13.13 -26.86
CA GLU A 219 9.19 13.79 -28.02
C GLU A 219 10.56 13.20 -28.35
N GLY A 220 10.91 13.21 -29.63
CA GLY A 220 12.24 12.81 -30.12
C GLY A 220 12.45 11.31 -30.22
N GLN A 221 13.69 10.88 -30.06
CA GLN A 221 14.12 9.48 -30.12
C GLN A 221 15.28 9.20 -29.18
N LEU A 222 15.40 7.98 -28.73
CA LEU A 222 16.45 7.49 -27.84
C LEU A 222 17.10 6.24 -28.43
N LYS A 223 18.45 6.22 -28.51
CA LYS A 223 19.24 5.10 -29.03
C LYS A 223 20.35 4.72 -28.07
N LYS A 224 20.84 3.52 -28.19
CA LYS A 224 22.08 3.10 -27.54
C LYS A 224 23.23 4.05 -27.89
N GLY A 225 24.04 4.45 -26.91
CA GLY A 225 25.15 5.38 -27.04
C GLY A 225 24.76 6.86 -26.98
N THR A 226 23.45 7.20 -26.88
CA THR A 226 23.04 8.57 -26.62
C THR A 226 23.46 8.98 -25.21
N LYS A 227 24.08 10.15 -25.06
CA LYS A 227 24.34 10.73 -23.74
C LYS A 227 23.12 11.46 -23.25
N VAL A 228 22.48 10.92 -22.22
CA VAL A 228 21.26 11.49 -21.66
C VAL A 228 21.56 12.31 -20.41
N ARG A 229 20.70 13.29 -20.15
CA ARG A 229 20.69 14.10 -18.92
C ARG A 229 19.35 13.95 -18.21
N MET A 230 19.39 13.71 -16.92
CA MET A 230 18.24 13.74 -16.00
C MET A 230 18.02 15.21 -15.61
N MET A 231 16.87 15.78 -15.93
CA MET A 231 16.66 17.24 -15.79
C MET A 231 16.57 17.71 -14.35
N ALA A 232 15.99 16.91 -13.45
CA ALA A 232 15.83 17.28 -12.04
C ALA A 232 17.14 17.16 -11.24
N THR A 233 17.97 16.16 -11.54
CA THR A 233 19.22 15.91 -10.82
C THR A 233 20.43 16.50 -11.52
N GLY A 234 20.32 16.77 -12.83
CA GLY A 234 21.43 17.21 -13.69
C GLY A 234 22.45 16.11 -14.00
N ALA A 235 22.22 14.88 -13.56
CA ALA A 235 23.12 13.76 -13.80
C ALA A 235 23.13 13.35 -15.27
N GLU A 236 24.31 13.02 -15.81
CA GLU A 236 24.49 12.61 -17.21
C GLU A 236 25.02 11.18 -17.28
N PHE A 237 24.47 10.41 -18.22
CA PHE A 237 24.83 9.02 -18.42
C PHE A 237 24.87 8.65 -19.91
N ASP A 238 25.75 7.72 -20.27
CA ASP A 238 25.75 7.12 -21.59
C ASP A 238 24.82 5.89 -21.59
N VAL A 239 23.85 5.85 -22.49
CA VAL A 239 22.91 4.76 -22.65
C VAL A 239 23.62 3.50 -23.13
N VAL A 240 23.67 2.47 -22.31
CA VAL A 240 24.27 1.17 -22.60
C VAL A 240 23.32 0.30 -23.41
N GLU A 241 22.05 0.26 -22.98
CA GLU A 241 21.00 -0.53 -23.62
C GLU A 241 19.68 0.24 -23.56
N VAL A 242 18.90 0.17 -24.63
CA VAL A 242 17.52 0.66 -24.70
C VAL A 242 16.66 -0.43 -25.33
N GLY A 243 15.44 -0.60 -24.83
CA GLY A 243 14.56 -1.64 -25.32
C GLY A 243 13.13 -1.51 -24.79
N TYR A 244 12.34 -2.55 -24.98
CA TYR A 244 10.94 -2.64 -24.58
C TYR A 244 10.68 -3.88 -23.73
N PHE A 245 9.49 -3.93 -23.13
CA PHE A 245 9.11 -4.96 -22.17
C PHE A 245 8.48 -6.16 -22.91
N GLY A 246 9.00 -7.36 -22.69
CA GLY A 246 8.31 -8.62 -22.97
C GLY A 246 7.59 -9.13 -21.72
N ALA A 247 6.96 -10.31 -21.81
CA ALA A 247 6.39 -10.95 -20.64
C ALA A 247 7.52 -11.44 -19.71
N GLY A 248 7.72 -10.72 -18.60
CA GLY A 248 8.73 -11.03 -17.60
C GLY A 248 10.19 -10.84 -18.07
N GLN A 249 10.46 -10.17 -19.19
CA GLN A 249 11.82 -9.99 -19.71
C GLN A 249 12.02 -8.66 -20.45
N PHE A 250 13.27 -8.19 -20.47
CA PHE A 250 13.70 -7.00 -21.16
C PHE A 250 14.22 -7.35 -22.56
N ILE A 251 13.65 -6.74 -23.61
CA ILE A 251 14.00 -7.02 -25.01
C ILE A 251 14.73 -5.81 -25.59
N PRO A 252 16.05 -5.92 -25.88
CA PRO A 252 16.81 -4.82 -26.46
C PRO A 252 16.31 -4.42 -27.86
N SER A 253 16.31 -3.11 -28.14
CA SER A 253 16.00 -2.55 -29.46
C SER A 253 17.27 -2.02 -30.12
N GLU A 254 17.66 -2.57 -31.28
CA GLU A 254 18.80 -2.10 -32.05
C GLU A 254 18.51 -0.74 -32.69
N ASP A 255 17.28 -0.50 -33.13
CA ASP A 255 16.84 0.74 -33.76
C ASP A 255 16.59 1.89 -32.78
N GLY A 256 16.59 1.59 -31.46
CA GLY A 256 16.18 2.52 -30.42
C GLY A 256 14.66 2.62 -30.28
N LEU A 257 14.21 3.64 -29.57
CA LEU A 257 12.79 3.96 -29.34
C LEU A 257 12.52 5.41 -29.76
N SER A 258 11.29 5.69 -30.17
CA SER A 258 10.85 6.99 -30.69
C SER A 258 9.62 7.51 -29.96
N ALA A 259 9.25 8.77 -30.25
CA ALA A 259 8.06 9.42 -29.68
C ALA A 259 6.84 8.49 -29.68
N GLY A 260 6.12 8.44 -28.56
CA GLY A 260 4.98 7.59 -28.29
C GLY A 260 5.32 6.18 -27.78
N MET A 261 6.60 5.76 -27.77
CA MET A 261 6.98 4.42 -27.31
C MET A 261 7.25 4.40 -25.81
N VAL A 262 6.87 3.28 -25.20
CA VAL A 262 7.19 2.92 -23.81
C VAL A 262 8.34 1.90 -23.82
N GLY A 263 9.28 2.05 -22.91
CA GLY A 263 10.41 1.15 -22.83
C GLY A 263 11.32 1.40 -21.62
N TYR A 264 12.48 0.78 -21.66
CA TYR A 264 13.49 0.89 -20.62
C TYR A 264 14.86 1.29 -21.18
N LEU A 265 15.69 1.86 -20.31
CA LEU A 265 17.11 2.04 -20.57
C LEU A 265 17.96 1.55 -19.39
N THR A 266 19.21 1.17 -19.71
CA THR A 266 20.27 0.99 -18.72
C THR A 266 21.44 1.90 -19.08
N ALA A 267 22.08 2.49 -18.09
CA ALA A 267 23.17 3.43 -18.28
C ALA A 267 24.27 3.29 -17.20
N SER A 268 24.43 2.09 -16.63
CA SER A 268 25.37 1.80 -15.54
C SER A 268 25.25 2.76 -14.35
N ILE A 269 24.02 3.17 -14.05
CA ILE A 269 23.71 4.08 -12.96
C ILE A 269 23.88 3.33 -11.65
N LYS A 270 24.81 3.79 -10.82
CA LYS A 270 25.14 3.14 -9.54
C LYS A 270 24.37 3.73 -8.36
N ASN A 271 24.05 5.01 -8.47
CA ASN A 271 23.35 5.73 -7.41
C ASN A 271 21.91 6.02 -7.88
N VAL A 272 20.95 5.41 -7.23
CA VAL A 272 19.54 5.55 -7.56
C VAL A 272 19.01 6.97 -7.30
N LYS A 273 19.64 7.71 -6.40
CA LYS A 273 19.29 9.12 -6.16
C LYS A 273 19.48 10.02 -7.39
N ASP A 274 20.25 9.54 -8.38
CA ASP A 274 20.48 10.25 -9.63
C ASP A 274 19.34 10.10 -10.63
N THR A 275 18.45 9.11 -10.43
CA THR A 275 17.23 8.89 -11.22
C THR A 275 16.01 8.99 -10.31
N ARG A 276 15.15 9.94 -10.58
CA ARG A 276 13.90 10.10 -9.82
C ARG A 276 12.71 9.77 -10.69
N VAL A 277 11.78 9.02 -10.17
CA VAL A 277 10.49 8.81 -10.83
C VAL A 277 9.79 10.16 -10.99
N GLY A 278 9.26 10.44 -12.18
CA GLY A 278 8.71 11.74 -12.54
C GLY A 278 9.74 12.74 -13.12
N ASP A 279 11.03 12.37 -13.19
CA ASP A 279 12.03 13.19 -13.88
C ASP A 279 11.93 13.06 -15.40
N THR A 280 12.48 14.02 -16.08
CA THR A 280 12.55 14.08 -17.55
C THR A 280 13.94 13.70 -18.02
N ILE A 281 14.01 12.75 -18.96
CA ILE A 281 15.22 12.39 -19.68
C ILE A 281 15.29 13.23 -20.94
N THR A 282 16.44 13.87 -21.17
CA THR A 282 16.72 14.61 -22.41
C THR A 282 18.09 14.24 -22.98
N ASP A 283 18.33 14.56 -24.22
CA ASP A 283 19.66 14.43 -24.83
C ASP A 283 20.58 15.53 -24.28
N ALA A 284 21.74 15.15 -23.75
CA ALA A 284 22.71 16.09 -23.21
C ALA A 284 23.28 17.03 -24.26
N ALA A 285 23.37 16.59 -25.54
CA ALA A 285 23.87 17.39 -26.66
C ALA A 285 22.81 18.37 -27.21
N ASN A 286 21.51 18.00 -27.12
CA ASN A 286 20.39 18.81 -27.59
C ASN A 286 19.24 18.75 -26.57
N PRO A 287 19.39 19.40 -25.41
CA PRO A 287 18.44 19.30 -24.33
C PRO A 287 17.09 19.98 -24.65
N CYS A 288 15.99 19.41 -24.19
CA CYS A 288 14.67 20.03 -24.27
C CYS A 288 14.62 21.29 -23.37
N ALA A 289 13.78 22.25 -23.77
CA ALA A 289 13.72 23.56 -23.12
C ALA A 289 13.09 23.53 -21.70
N LYS A 290 12.16 22.61 -21.46
CA LYS A 290 11.42 22.48 -20.19
C LYS A 290 11.26 21.02 -19.82
N PRO A 291 11.32 20.67 -18.51
CA PRO A 291 10.96 19.34 -18.06
C PRO A 291 9.46 19.09 -18.25
N LEU A 292 9.08 17.83 -18.34
CA LEU A 292 7.69 17.39 -18.23
C LEU A 292 7.15 17.67 -16.83
N PRO A 293 5.84 17.83 -16.66
CA PRO A 293 5.24 17.84 -15.33
C PRO A 293 5.61 16.53 -14.62
N GLY A 294 6.28 16.67 -13.47
CA GLY A 294 6.62 15.53 -12.64
C GLY A 294 5.43 15.10 -11.76
N TYR A 295 5.61 14.02 -11.01
CA TYR A 295 4.60 13.57 -10.06
C TYR A 295 4.62 14.40 -8.78
N LYS A 296 3.44 14.54 -8.16
CA LYS A 296 3.33 15.10 -6.82
C LYS A 296 4.09 14.22 -5.84
N LYS A 297 4.85 14.82 -4.93
CA LYS A 297 5.49 14.06 -3.85
C LYS A 297 4.40 13.51 -2.94
N VAL A 298 4.40 12.21 -2.73
CA VAL A 298 3.49 11.56 -1.79
C VAL A 298 4.12 11.55 -0.41
N ASN A 299 3.37 11.97 0.58
CA ASN A 299 3.78 11.89 1.96
C ASN A 299 3.22 10.60 2.58
N PRO A 300 4.02 9.86 3.34
CA PRO A 300 3.52 8.72 4.07
C PRO A 300 2.40 9.12 5.02
N MET A 301 1.39 8.26 5.14
CA MET A 301 0.25 8.46 6.05
C MET A 301 0.35 7.63 7.32
N VAL A 302 1.03 6.49 7.24
CA VAL A 302 1.18 5.53 8.34
C VAL A 302 2.65 5.38 8.68
N TYR A 303 2.99 5.43 9.95
CA TYR A 303 4.36 5.29 10.44
C TYR A 303 4.45 4.19 11.48
N CYS A 304 5.49 3.35 11.38
CA CYS A 304 5.85 2.42 12.45
C CYS A 304 7.37 2.29 12.59
N GLY A 305 7.83 1.81 13.73
CA GLY A 305 9.22 1.42 13.93
C GLY A 305 9.45 -0.01 13.48
N LEU A 306 10.49 -0.25 12.69
CA LEU A 306 10.97 -1.57 12.31
C LEU A 306 12.30 -1.85 13.02
N TYR A 307 12.35 -2.91 13.80
CA TYR A 307 13.52 -3.31 14.57
C TYR A 307 13.90 -4.75 14.23
N PRO A 308 15.19 -5.08 14.05
CA PRO A 308 15.60 -6.46 13.91
C PRO A 308 15.43 -7.18 15.27
N ALA A 309 14.89 -8.38 15.26
CA ALA A 309 14.75 -9.19 16.48
C ALA A 309 16.13 -9.51 17.10
N ASP A 310 17.17 -9.64 16.27
CA ASP A 310 18.57 -9.68 16.67
C ASP A 310 19.23 -8.33 16.33
N GLY A 311 19.61 -7.57 17.35
CA GLY A 311 20.24 -6.26 17.19
C GLY A 311 21.53 -6.27 16.37
N ALA A 312 22.23 -7.41 16.25
CA ALA A 312 23.40 -7.58 15.40
C ALA A 312 23.06 -7.44 13.91
N LYS A 313 21.79 -7.64 13.51
CA LYS A 313 21.29 -7.51 12.13
C LYS A 313 20.84 -6.07 11.75
N TYR A 314 21.09 -5.07 12.59
CA TYR A 314 20.76 -3.67 12.24
C TYR A 314 21.40 -3.19 10.93
N PRO A 315 22.69 -3.48 10.62
CA PRO A 315 23.27 -3.13 9.33
C PRO A 315 22.57 -3.83 8.16
N ASP A 316 22.16 -5.08 8.32
CA ASP A 316 21.46 -5.85 7.28
C ASP A 316 20.09 -5.24 7.01
N LEU A 317 19.37 -4.82 8.05
CA LEU A 317 18.07 -4.12 7.91
C LEU A 317 18.23 -2.79 7.16
N ARG A 318 19.28 -2.01 7.48
CA ARG A 318 19.58 -0.76 6.76
C ARG A 318 19.79 -1.03 5.27
N ASP A 319 20.65 -1.99 4.94
CA ASP A 319 21.00 -2.31 3.55
C ASP A 319 19.79 -2.87 2.79
N ALA A 320 18.91 -3.61 3.47
CA ALA A 320 17.65 -4.10 2.90
C ALA A 320 16.67 -2.95 2.61
N LEU A 321 16.47 -2.02 3.56
CA LEU A 321 15.63 -0.84 3.37
C LEU A 321 16.15 0.06 2.25
N GLU A 322 17.46 0.28 2.17
CA GLU A 322 18.07 1.00 1.04
C GLU A 322 17.72 0.35 -0.30
N LYS A 323 17.87 -0.97 -0.41
CA LYS A 323 17.53 -1.70 -1.64
C LYS A 323 16.04 -1.66 -1.96
N LEU A 324 15.17 -1.81 -0.96
CA LEU A 324 13.72 -1.71 -1.17
C LEU A 324 13.29 -0.31 -1.65
N GLN A 325 13.85 0.74 -1.05
CA GLN A 325 13.57 2.12 -1.47
C GLN A 325 13.95 2.40 -2.93
N LEU A 326 14.90 1.64 -3.50
CA LEU A 326 15.26 1.72 -4.92
C LEU A 326 14.12 1.26 -5.84
N ASN A 327 13.34 0.28 -5.36
CA ASN A 327 12.23 -0.31 -6.09
C ASN A 327 10.87 0.27 -5.67
N ASP A 328 10.85 1.01 -4.56
CA ASP A 328 9.65 1.63 -4.00
C ASP A 328 9.96 3.04 -3.51
N ALA A 329 9.72 4.01 -4.38
CA ALA A 329 10.01 5.42 -4.10
C ALA A 329 9.08 6.05 -3.04
N SER A 330 8.02 5.36 -2.64
CA SER A 330 7.08 5.80 -1.61
C SER A 330 7.54 5.43 -0.19
N LEU A 331 8.46 4.47 -0.07
CA LEU A 331 9.03 4.04 1.20
C LEU A 331 9.92 5.14 1.79
N PHE A 332 9.54 5.63 2.95
CA PHE A 332 10.33 6.55 3.76
C PHE A 332 10.92 5.82 4.96
N TYR A 333 12.17 6.09 5.33
CA TYR A 333 12.74 5.59 6.58
C TYR A 333 13.82 6.52 7.12
N GLU A 334 13.93 6.55 8.44
CA GLU A 334 14.96 7.27 9.19
C GLU A 334 15.43 6.44 10.39
N PRO A 335 16.69 6.57 10.84
CA PRO A 335 17.18 5.86 12.01
C PRO A 335 16.38 6.20 13.26
N GLU A 336 16.04 5.20 14.04
CA GLU A 336 15.33 5.34 15.32
C GLU A 336 15.97 4.45 16.39
N THR A 337 15.83 4.85 17.65
CA THR A 337 16.29 4.07 18.79
C THR A 337 15.17 3.92 19.81
N SER A 338 14.90 2.69 20.22
CA SER A 338 13.97 2.36 21.30
C SER A 338 14.76 1.84 22.50
N ILE A 339 14.34 2.22 23.70
CA ILE A 339 14.94 1.71 24.95
C ILE A 339 14.68 0.20 25.07
N ALA A 340 13.50 -0.26 24.63
CA ALA A 340 13.10 -1.65 24.73
C ALA A 340 13.67 -2.52 23.60
N LEU A 341 13.78 -1.99 22.36
CA LEU A 341 14.09 -2.76 21.15
C LEU A 341 15.49 -2.47 20.57
N GLY A 342 16.19 -1.44 21.05
CA GLY A 342 17.50 -1.03 20.56
C GLY A 342 17.45 -0.19 19.29
N PHE A 343 18.39 -0.42 18.37
CA PHE A 343 18.49 0.34 17.12
C PHE A 343 17.56 -0.23 16.04
N GLY A 344 16.84 0.63 15.35
CA GLY A 344 15.93 0.31 14.27
C GLY A 344 15.71 1.50 13.34
N PHE A 345 14.58 1.48 12.62
CA PHE A 345 14.20 2.55 11.71
C PHE A 345 12.73 2.92 11.90
N ARG A 346 12.46 4.22 11.93
CA ARG A 346 11.11 4.76 11.76
C ARG A 346 10.79 4.77 10.28
N CYS A 347 9.80 3.99 9.87
CA CYS A 347 9.40 3.85 8.48
C CYS A 347 8.03 4.48 8.26
N GLY A 348 7.86 5.11 7.10
CA GLY A 348 6.61 5.70 6.65
C GLY A 348 6.06 4.97 5.43
N PHE A 349 4.76 4.71 5.43
CA PHE A 349 4.04 3.91 4.44
C PHE A 349 2.80 4.65 3.94
N LEU A 350 2.30 4.28 2.76
CA LEU A 350 1.09 4.84 2.18
C LEU A 350 -0.17 4.39 2.92
N GLY A 351 -0.18 3.16 3.42
CA GLY A 351 -1.25 2.57 4.19
C GLY A 351 -0.79 1.28 4.88
N LEU A 352 -1.72 0.52 5.46
CA LEU A 352 -1.42 -0.74 6.14
C LEU A 352 -0.99 -1.85 5.20
N LEU A 353 -1.66 -2.00 4.07
CA LEU A 353 -1.29 -3.03 3.09
C LEU A 353 0.14 -2.80 2.57
N HIS A 354 0.51 -1.53 2.35
CA HIS A 354 1.89 -1.19 1.98
C HIS A 354 2.88 -1.58 3.08
N LEU A 355 2.56 -1.32 4.37
CA LEU A 355 3.38 -1.73 5.51
C LEU A 355 3.57 -3.25 5.56
N GLU A 356 2.48 -4.02 5.44
CA GLU A 356 2.52 -5.48 5.47
C GLU A 356 3.38 -6.05 4.35
N ILE A 357 3.24 -5.51 3.14
CA ILE A 357 4.02 -5.94 1.99
C ILE A 357 5.52 -5.67 2.20
N ILE A 358 5.88 -4.48 2.65
CA ILE A 358 7.29 -4.15 2.93
C ILE A 358 7.86 -5.04 4.04
N GLN A 359 7.07 -5.30 5.10
CA GLN A 359 7.49 -6.22 6.16
C GLN A 359 7.72 -7.64 5.63
N GLU A 360 6.75 -8.20 4.90
CA GLU A 360 6.91 -9.54 4.33
C GLU A 360 8.07 -9.64 3.33
N ARG A 361 8.32 -8.60 2.55
CA ARG A 361 9.49 -8.54 1.66
C ARG A 361 10.80 -8.54 2.43
N LEU A 362 10.91 -7.77 3.51
CA LEU A 362 12.09 -7.77 4.38
C LEU A 362 12.32 -9.14 5.01
N GLU A 363 11.26 -9.82 5.43
CA GLU A 363 11.34 -11.15 6.02
C GLU A 363 11.71 -12.22 4.98
N ARG A 364 11.08 -12.24 3.80
CA ARG A 364 11.24 -13.29 2.79
C ARG A 364 12.46 -13.07 1.88
N GLU A 365 12.64 -11.85 1.34
CA GLU A 365 13.72 -11.56 0.38
C GLU A 365 15.09 -11.37 1.06
N TYR A 366 15.09 -10.84 2.31
CA TYR A 366 16.30 -10.50 3.04
C TYR A 366 16.55 -11.36 4.30
N ASN A 367 15.65 -12.31 4.59
CA ASN A 367 15.73 -13.23 5.73
C ASN A 367 15.95 -12.51 7.08
N LEU A 368 15.17 -11.46 7.31
CA LEU A 368 15.18 -10.64 8.51
C LEU A 368 14.00 -10.99 9.40
N ASP A 369 14.25 -11.32 10.67
CA ASP A 369 13.20 -11.40 11.68
C ASP A 369 12.99 -9.99 12.25
N LEU A 370 11.78 -9.46 12.14
CA LEU A 370 11.47 -8.08 12.49
C LEU A 370 10.49 -7.99 13.66
N VAL A 371 10.69 -6.98 14.49
CA VAL A 371 9.71 -6.50 15.47
C VAL A 371 9.18 -5.17 14.96
N THR A 372 7.87 -5.11 14.71
CA THR A 372 7.18 -3.90 14.30
C THR A 372 6.49 -3.27 15.50
N THR A 373 6.66 -1.95 15.67
CA THR A 373 5.83 -1.19 16.62
C THR A 373 4.44 -0.97 16.04
N ALA A 374 3.50 -0.56 16.88
CA ALA A 374 2.17 -0.23 16.39
C ALA A 374 2.22 0.87 15.32
N PRO A 375 1.51 0.70 14.19
CA PRO A 375 1.35 1.77 13.23
C PRO A 375 0.66 2.97 13.88
N GLY A 376 1.04 4.16 13.47
CA GLY A 376 0.44 5.41 13.93
C GLY A 376 0.44 6.43 12.79
N VAL A 377 -0.29 7.52 12.99
CA VAL A 377 -0.37 8.64 12.05
C VAL A 377 0.56 9.76 12.47
N VAL A 378 0.75 10.75 11.61
CA VAL A 378 1.45 11.98 11.96
C VAL A 378 0.47 12.90 12.68
N TYR A 379 0.80 13.31 13.89
CA TYR A 379 0.06 14.31 14.64
C TYR A 379 0.77 15.67 14.55
N ARG A 380 0.02 16.75 14.59
CA ARG A 380 0.58 18.10 14.76
C ARG A 380 0.39 18.56 16.20
N VAL A 381 1.49 18.88 16.84
CA VAL A 381 1.50 19.37 18.22
C VAL A 381 1.83 20.85 18.22
N HIS A 382 0.86 21.64 18.63
CA HIS A 382 1.01 23.09 18.79
C HIS A 382 1.50 23.36 20.20
N LYS A 383 2.70 23.94 20.30
CA LYS A 383 3.29 24.29 21.59
C LYS A 383 2.88 25.69 22.05
N THR A 384 2.88 25.89 23.36
CA THR A 384 2.58 27.19 24.00
C THR A 384 3.50 28.35 23.57
N ASN A 385 4.66 28.03 22.98
CA ASN A 385 5.58 29.00 22.42
C ASN A 385 5.30 29.38 20.95
N GLY A 386 4.22 28.81 20.36
CA GLY A 386 3.82 29.01 18.96
C GLY A 386 4.54 28.12 17.95
N GLU A 387 5.41 27.22 18.37
CA GLU A 387 6.06 26.24 17.52
C GLU A 387 5.09 25.08 17.21
N VAL A 388 5.04 24.63 15.96
CA VAL A 388 4.28 23.45 15.53
C VAL A 388 5.26 22.35 15.16
N ILE A 389 5.12 21.19 15.78
CA ILE A 389 5.95 20.02 15.48
C ILE A 389 5.08 18.89 14.91
N GLU A 390 5.62 18.16 13.95
CA GLU A 390 5.03 16.92 13.45
C GLU A 390 5.54 15.75 14.29
N LEU A 391 4.60 15.02 14.90
CA LEU A 391 4.87 13.91 15.80
C LEU A 391 4.53 12.60 15.09
N THR A 392 5.55 11.82 14.75
CA THR A 392 5.43 10.47 14.17
C THR A 392 5.62 9.37 15.20
N ASN A 393 6.35 9.63 16.30
CA ASN A 393 6.62 8.69 17.37
C ASN A 393 6.02 9.20 18.69
N PRO A 394 5.08 8.46 19.31
CA PRO A 394 4.48 8.85 20.59
C PRO A 394 5.48 9.12 21.72
N SER A 395 6.65 8.46 21.70
CA SER A 395 7.69 8.65 22.72
C SER A 395 8.33 10.05 22.69
N ASN A 396 8.21 10.74 21.55
CA ASN A 396 8.74 12.10 21.37
C ASN A 396 7.71 13.20 21.73
N LEU A 397 6.57 12.84 22.31
CA LEU A 397 5.56 13.82 22.73
C LEU A 397 6.16 14.76 23.78
N PRO A 398 6.09 16.10 23.60
CA PRO A 398 6.53 17.07 24.59
C PRO A 398 5.78 16.93 25.91
N ASP A 399 6.35 17.52 26.97
CA ASP A 399 5.66 17.62 28.25
C ASP A 399 4.28 18.27 28.08
N PRO A 400 3.22 17.73 28.70
CA PRO A 400 1.86 18.28 28.58
C PRO A 400 1.74 19.78 28.88
N SER A 401 2.61 20.31 29.75
CA SER A 401 2.64 21.74 30.06
C SER A 401 3.12 22.65 28.92
N MET A 402 3.80 22.07 27.93
CA MET A 402 4.27 22.76 26.73
C MET A 402 3.33 22.62 25.54
N ILE A 403 2.27 21.84 25.65
CA ILE A 403 1.29 21.60 24.58
C ILE A 403 0.11 22.55 24.79
N GLU A 404 -0.24 23.30 23.75
CA GLU A 404 -1.44 24.11 23.71
C GLU A 404 -2.65 23.28 23.24
N TYR A 405 -2.49 22.62 22.08
CA TYR A 405 -3.45 21.65 21.55
C TYR A 405 -2.75 20.72 20.55
N MET A 406 -3.46 19.66 20.16
CA MET A 406 -2.99 18.70 19.17
C MET A 406 -4.01 18.55 18.04
N GLU A 407 -3.51 18.28 16.83
CA GLU A 407 -4.32 17.98 15.66
C GLU A 407 -4.02 16.56 15.18
N GLU A 408 -5.07 15.89 14.71
CA GLU A 408 -4.98 14.59 14.05
C GLU A 408 -5.37 14.69 12.58
N PRO A 409 -4.82 13.83 11.68
CA PRO A 409 -5.22 13.79 10.29
C PRO A 409 -6.63 13.21 10.17
N VAL A 410 -7.44 13.87 9.35
CA VAL A 410 -8.81 13.48 9.03
C VAL A 410 -8.91 13.20 7.55
N VAL A 411 -9.65 12.16 7.19
CA VAL A 411 -9.92 11.76 5.81
C VAL A 411 -11.36 12.00 5.44
N SER A 412 -11.59 12.36 4.17
CA SER A 412 -12.88 12.27 3.52
C SER A 412 -13.05 10.84 3.02
N ALA A 413 -14.08 10.16 3.50
CA ALA A 413 -14.32 8.75 3.24
C ALA A 413 -15.61 8.54 2.46
N GLU A 414 -15.54 7.72 1.42
CA GLU A 414 -16.66 7.31 0.60
C GLU A 414 -16.88 5.80 0.76
N ILE A 415 -18.07 5.42 1.22
CA ILE A 415 -18.44 4.03 1.47
C ILE A 415 -19.64 3.68 0.62
N MET A 416 -19.46 2.83 -0.37
CA MET A 416 -20.55 2.30 -1.16
C MET A 416 -21.05 1.02 -0.52
N VAL A 417 -22.35 0.91 -0.29
CA VAL A 417 -22.96 -0.20 0.43
C VAL A 417 -24.37 -0.48 -0.05
N THR A 418 -24.82 -1.73 0.02
CA THR A 418 -26.21 -2.08 -0.25
C THR A 418 -27.13 -1.58 0.87
N THR A 419 -28.36 -1.21 0.51
CA THR A 419 -29.35 -0.59 1.42
C THR A 419 -29.60 -1.39 2.70
N ASP A 420 -29.49 -2.73 2.65
CA ASP A 420 -29.67 -3.62 3.80
C ASP A 420 -28.67 -3.42 4.94
N TYR A 421 -27.46 -2.93 4.62
CA TYR A 421 -26.36 -2.78 5.57
C TYR A 421 -26.05 -1.33 5.97
N ILE A 422 -26.79 -0.33 5.43
CA ILE A 422 -26.56 1.10 5.72
C ILE A 422 -26.50 1.33 7.24
N GLY A 423 -27.47 0.85 7.99
CA GLY A 423 -27.51 1.06 9.45
C GLY A 423 -26.31 0.49 10.19
N SER A 424 -25.86 -0.71 9.81
CA SER A 424 -24.70 -1.37 10.41
C SER A 424 -23.39 -0.63 10.11
N ILE A 425 -23.26 -0.07 8.90
CA ILE A 425 -22.07 0.71 8.50
C ILE A 425 -22.08 2.10 9.14
N MET A 426 -23.23 2.74 9.25
CA MET A 426 -23.36 4.02 9.97
C MET A 426 -22.97 3.87 11.44
N GLU A 427 -23.39 2.77 12.09
CA GLU A 427 -22.98 2.45 13.46
C GLU A 427 -21.46 2.26 13.57
N LEU A 428 -20.85 1.51 12.64
CA LEU A 428 -19.38 1.36 12.58
C LEU A 428 -18.67 2.71 12.48
N CYS A 429 -19.11 3.56 11.57
CA CYS A 429 -18.51 4.90 11.40
C CYS A 429 -18.66 5.75 12.66
N GLN A 430 -19.79 5.67 13.34
CA GLN A 430 -20.02 6.37 14.60
C GLN A 430 -19.11 5.85 15.73
N GLU A 431 -18.93 4.54 15.84
CA GLU A 431 -17.97 3.91 16.78
C GLU A 431 -16.53 4.41 16.55
N ARG A 432 -16.20 4.73 15.30
CA ARG A 432 -14.89 5.25 14.87
C ARG A 432 -14.84 6.80 14.83
N ARG A 433 -15.68 7.47 15.57
CA ARG A 433 -15.74 8.95 15.65
C ARG A 433 -16.00 9.64 14.30
N GLY A 434 -16.64 8.92 13.36
CA GLY A 434 -16.95 9.44 12.05
C GLY A 434 -18.03 10.52 12.09
N GLN A 435 -17.78 11.62 11.36
CA GLN A 435 -18.78 12.66 11.14
C GLN A 435 -19.52 12.39 9.84
N TYR A 436 -20.81 12.16 9.94
CA TYR A 436 -21.68 11.96 8.78
C TYR A 436 -21.84 13.26 7.98
N LEU A 437 -21.54 13.21 6.68
CA LEU A 437 -21.69 14.34 5.76
C LEU A 437 -22.96 14.23 4.90
N GLY A 438 -23.28 13.02 4.45
CA GLY A 438 -24.42 12.81 3.57
C GLY A 438 -24.50 11.38 3.05
N MET A 439 -25.60 11.11 2.37
CA MET A 439 -25.84 9.84 1.69
C MET A 439 -26.53 10.12 0.36
N GLU A 440 -26.07 9.46 -0.68
CA GLU A 440 -26.62 9.50 -2.01
C GLU A 440 -27.05 8.08 -2.43
N TYR A 441 -28.28 7.92 -2.89
CA TYR A 441 -28.71 6.66 -3.48
C TYR A 441 -28.25 6.63 -4.93
N MET A 442 -27.40 5.66 -5.25
CA MET A 442 -26.91 5.43 -6.62
C MET A 442 -27.95 4.64 -7.41
N GLU A 443 -28.62 3.71 -6.74
CA GLU A 443 -29.71 2.87 -7.22
C GLU A 443 -30.70 2.58 -6.08
N GLU A 444 -31.81 1.89 -6.38
CA GLU A 444 -32.77 1.46 -5.35
C GLU A 444 -32.15 0.58 -4.26
N THR A 445 -31.09 -0.17 -4.62
CA THR A 445 -30.44 -1.17 -3.75
C THR A 445 -29.08 -0.74 -3.19
N ARG A 446 -28.51 0.39 -3.65
CA ARG A 446 -27.15 0.84 -3.30
C ARG A 446 -27.11 2.31 -2.90
N ALA A 447 -26.32 2.61 -1.89
CA ALA A 447 -26.10 3.96 -1.41
C ALA A 447 -24.59 4.25 -1.23
N LEU A 448 -24.21 5.49 -1.50
CA LEU A 448 -22.91 6.07 -1.22
C LEU A 448 -23.00 6.88 0.06
N LEU A 449 -22.32 6.46 1.11
CA LEU A 449 -22.21 7.16 2.38
C LEU A 449 -20.95 8.02 2.36
N LYS A 450 -21.08 9.29 2.73
CA LYS A 450 -19.94 10.23 2.83
C LYS A 450 -19.69 10.58 4.30
N TYR A 451 -18.46 10.36 4.74
CA TYR A 451 -18.03 10.59 6.11
C TYR A 451 -16.70 11.35 6.16
N GLU A 452 -16.47 12.04 7.28
CA GLU A 452 -15.15 12.43 7.72
C GLU A 452 -14.74 11.54 8.90
N LEU A 453 -13.58 10.91 8.78
CA LEU A 453 -13.07 9.95 9.77
C LEU A 453 -11.64 10.33 10.17
N PRO A 454 -11.29 10.26 11.46
CA PRO A 454 -9.90 10.35 11.87
C PRO A 454 -9.10 9.19 11.27
N LEU A 455 -7.99 9.49 10.60
CA LEU A 455 -7.17 8.48 9.93
C LEU A 455 -6.73 7.37 10.89
N ASN A 456 -6.40 7.70 12.14
CA ASN A 456 -5.99 6.72 13.13
C ASN A 456 -7.07 5.69 13.50
N GLU A 457 -8.35 6.00 13.28
CA GLU A 457 -9.46 5.08 13.58
C GLU A 457 -9.74 4.10 12.44
N ILE A 458 -9.19 4.35 11.25
CA ILE A 458 -9.37 3.47 10.08
C ILE A 458 -8.15 2.60 9.76
N ILE A 459 -6.99 2.93 10.33
CA ILE A 459 -5.73 2.23 10.04
C ILE A 459 -5.75 0.77 10.51
N TYR A 460 -6.44 0.44 11.59
CA TYR A 460 -6.30 -0.89 12.19
C TYR A 460 -7.23 -1.93 11.55
N ASP A 461 -8.44 -2.00 11.97
CA ASP A 461 -9.38 -3.09 11.66
C ASP A 461 -10.67 -2.61 10.98
N PHE A 462 -10.71 -1.33 10.61
CA PHE A 462 -11.91 -0.73 10.02
C PHE A 462 -12.35 -1.43 8.73
N PHE A 463 -11.41 -1.77 7.84
CA PHE A 463 -11.70 -2.42 6.58
C PHE A 463 -12.27 -3.84 6.77
N ASP A 464 -11.70 -4.59 7.72
CA ASP A 464 -12.18 -5.94 8.06
C ASP A 464 -13.54 -5.88 8.74
N ALA A 465 -13.76 -4.91 9.63
CA ALA A 465 -15.05 -4.65 10.25
C ALA A 465 -16.11 -4.24 9.21
N LEU A 466 -15.73 -3.40 8.25
CA LEU A 466 -16.59 -2.98 7.14
C LEU A 466 -17.04 -4.19 6.32
N LYS A 467 -16.10 -5.01 5.87
CA LYS A 467 -16.39 -6.25 5.12
C LYS A 467 -17.26 -7.20 5.92
N SER A 468 -16.93 -7.44 7.19
CA SER A 468 -17.69 -8.35 8.05
C SER A 468 -19.12 -7.87 8.26
N ARG A 469 -19.33 -6.59 8.58
CA ARG A 469 -20.65 -6.02 8.85
C ARG A 469 -21.53 -5.91 7.59
N SER A 470 -20.92 -5.82 6.41
CA SER A 470 -21.62 -5.77 5.12
C SER A 470 -21.64 -7.10 4.37
N LYS A 471 -21.12 -8.20 4.95
CA LYS A 471 -20.93 -9.50 4.30
C LYS A 471 -20.15 -9.42 2.97
N GLY A 472 -19.21 -8.46 2.89
CA GLY A 472 -18.40 -8.22 1.71
C GLY A 472 -19.02 -7.30 0.64
N TYR A 473 -20.22 -6.74 0.90
CA TYR A 473 -20.91 -5.88 -0.07
C TYR A 473 -20.55 -4.39 0.07
N ALA A 474 -19.75 -3.99 1.05
CA ALA A 474 -19.29 -2.61 1.16
C ALA A 474 -17.90 -2.43 0.57
N SER A 475 -17.73 -1.40 -0.25
CA SER A 475 -16.44 -0.90 -0.70
C SER A 475 -16.14 0.45 -0.04
N PHE A 476 -14.86 0.76 0.08
CA PHE A 476 -14.36 1.90 0.83
C PHE A 476 -13.20 2.56 0.09
N ASP A 477 -13.29 3.87 -0.04
CA ASP A 477 -12.22 4.72 -0.52
C ASP A 477 -12.09 5.96 0.36
N TYR A 478 -10.89 6.55 0.43
CA TYR A 478 -10.66 7.72 1.27
C TYR A 478 -9.52 8.59 0.75
N GLU A 479 -9.62 9.89 1.02
CA GLU A 479 -8.58 10.86 0.74
C GLU A 479 -8.28 11.70 1.97
N LEU A 480 -7.02 12.12 2.13
CA LEU A 480 -6.61 13.00 3.21
C LEU A 480 -7.25 14.39 3.03
N LYS A 481 -8.18 14.75 3.93
CA LYS A 481 -8.80 16.09 3.96
C LYS A 481 -7.88 17.15 4.55
N GLY A 482 -7.16 16.81 5.64
CA GLY A 482 -6.31 17.72 6.38
C GLY A 482 -6.16 17.33 7.84
N TYR A 483 -5.97 18.33 8.69
CA TYR A 483 -5.77 18.14 10.14
C TYR A 483 -6.86 18.87 10.91
N GLU A 484 -7.37 18.24 11.97
CA GLU A 484 -8.38 18.81 12.87
C GLU A 484 -7.96 18.68 14.32
N GLN A 485 -8.28 19.69 15.11
CA GLN A 485 -7.99 19.68 16.55
C GLN A 485 -8.77 18.59 17.26
N SER A 486 -8.09 17.84 18.14
CA SER A 486 -8.68 16.73 18.86
C SER A 486 -8.11 16.59 20.28
N GLU A 487 -8.91 16.03 21.20
CA GLU A 487 -8.51 15.75 22.59
C GLU A 487 -7.69 14.46 22.66
N LEU A 488 -6.42 14.53 22.29
CA LEU A 488 -5.50 13.41 22.21
C LEU A 488 -4.67 13.27 23.48
N VAL A 489 -4.40 12.04 23.88
CA VAL A 489 -3.56 11.70 25.03
C VAL A 489 -2.58 10.59 24.68
N LYS A 490 -1.39 10.62 25.32
CA LYS A 490 -0.44 9.51 25.25
C LYS A 490 -0.87 8.40 26.20
N LEU A 491 -1.05 7.22 25.66
CA LEU A 491 -1.32 5.98 26.38
C LEU A 491 -0.02 5.18 26.48
N ASP A 492 0.51 5.05 27.70
CA ASP A 492 1.74 4.32 27.97
C ASP A 492 1.42 2.92 28.52
N ILE A 493 2.15 1.91 28.05
CA ILE A 493 2.06 0.55 28.59
C ILE A 493 3.30 0.28 29.44
N LEU A 494 3.03 -0.11 30.69
CA LEU A 494 4.07 -0.48 31.63
C LEU A 494 4.00 -1.99 31.88
N ILE A 495 5.13 -2.68 31.68
CA ILE A 495 5.30 -4.09 31.99
C ILE A 495 6.29 -4.21 33.13
N ASN A 496 5.88 -4.90 34.20
CA ASN A 496 6.64 -4.98 35.45
C ASN A 496 6.97 -3.58 36.05
N ARG A 497 6.13 -2.55 35.78
CA ARG A 497 6.26 -1.14 36.17
C ARG A 497 7.29 -0.33 35.38
N GLU A 498 7.87 -0.90 34.36
CA GLU A 498 8.76 -0.20 33.42
C GLU A 498 7.96 0.14 32.16
N GLU A 499 8.08 1.38 31.70
CA GLU A 499 7.45 1.84 30.45
C GLU A 499 8.12 1.16 29.27
N VAL A 500 7.30 0.66 28.35
CA VAL A 500 7.72 0.07 27.08
C VAL A 500 7.40 1.06 25.98
N ASP A 501 8.39 1.85 25.57
CA ASP A 501 8.25 2.92 24.60
C ASP A 501 7.70 2.45 23.25
N ALA A 502 8.03 1.24 22.83
CA ALA A 502 7.52 0.61 21.62
C ALA A 502 6.02 0.26 21.67
N LEU A 503 5.40 0.31 22.87
CA LEU A 503 3.98 0.08 23.09
C LEU A 503 3.24 1.34 23.55
N SER A 504 3.80 2.52 23.30
CA SER A 504 3.12 3.81 23.55
C SER A 504 2.28 4.23 22.33
N PHE A 505 1.10 4.81 22.58
CA PHE A 505 0.15 5.23 21.55
C PHE A 505 -0.36 6.65 21.81
N ILE A 506 -0.73 7.34 20.75
CA ILE A 506 -1.59 8.52 20.83
C ILE A 506 -3.02 8.06 20.54
N VAL A 507 -3.92 8.34 21.44
CA VAL A 507 -5.33 7.94 21.34
C VAL A 507 -6.24 9.09 21.75
N HIS A 508 -7.49 9.08 21.29
CA HIS A 508 -8.50 10.02 21.79
C HIS A 508 -8.78 9.73 23.27
N LYS A 509 -8.95 10.79 24.05
CA LYS A 509 -9.13 10.74 25.51
C LYS A 509 -10.26 9.81 25.94
N ASP A 510 -11.40 9.84 25.23
CA ASP A 510 -12.57 9.04 25.57
C ASP A 510 -12.34 7.54 25.32
N SER A 511 -11.53 7.17 24.33
CA SER A 511 -11.22 5.78 24.00
C SER A 511 -10.04 5.21 24.79
N ALA A 512 -9.28 6.06 25.50
CA ALA A 512 -8.04 5.68 26.19
C ALA A 512 -8.21 4.53 27.20
N TYR A 513 -9.29 4.56 27.98
CA TYR A 513 -9.56 3.53 29.00
C TYR A 513 -9.86 2.17 28.36
N GLU A 514 -10.78 2.13 27.41
CA GLU A 514 -11.19 0.89 26.76
C GLU A 514 -10.02 0.26 25.99
N ARG A 515 -9.29 1.07 25.22
CA ARG A 515 -8.12 0.64 24.48
C ARG A 515 -7.02 0.13 25.40
N GLY A 516 -6.69 0.86 26.46
CA GLY A 516 -5.70 0.47 27.45
C GLY A 516 -6.06 -0.83 28.18
N ARG A 517 -7.35 -1.05 28.46
CA ARG A 517 -7.84 -2.29 29.05
C ARG A 517 -7.69 -3.47 28.11
N LYS A 518 -8.16 -3.37 26.85
CA LYS A 518 -8.03 -4.42 25.83
C LYS A 518 -6.56 -4.79 25.60
N MET A 519 -5.67 -3.79 25.52
CA MET A 519 -4.24 -4.01 25.39
C MET A 519 -3.64 -4.80 26.56
N CYS A 520 -3.99 -4.43 27.80
CA CYS A 520 -3.52 -5.15 28.99
C CYS A 520 -4.02 -6.61 29.00
N GLU A 521 -5.26 -6.85 28.58
CA GLU A 521 -5.85 -8.20 28.49
C GLU A 521 -5.11 -9.05 27.45
N LYS A 522 -4.88 -8.55 26.21
CA LYS A 522 -4.12 -9.28 25.16
C LYS A 522 -2.67 -9.53 25.56
N LEU A 523 -1.98 -8.52 26.06
CA LEU A 523 -0.59 -8.68 26.53
C LEU A 523 -0.45 -9.71 27.65
N LYS A 524 -1.44 -9.83 28.52
CA LYS A 524 -1.45 -10.84 29.59
C LYS A 524 -1.47 -12.27 29.04
N ASP A 525 -2.15 -12.49 27.92
CA ASP A 525 -2.27 -13.81 27.30
C ASP A 525 -1.00 -14.17 26.51
N GLU A 526 -0.35 -13.20 25.91
CA GLU A 526 0.88 -13.38 25.10
C GLU A 526 2.17 -13.43 25.92
N ILE A 527 2.23 -12.72 27.06
CA ILE A 527 3.44 -12.71 27.89
C ILE A 527 3.53 -14.01 28.69
N PRO A 528 4.62 -14.79 28.55
CA PRO A 528 4.78 -16.06 29.23
C PRO A 528 4.85 -15.88 30.75
N ARG A 529 4.34 -16.87 31.49
CA ARG A 529 4.41 -16.87 32.95
C ARG A 529 5.84 -17.03 33.42
N HIS A 530 6.26 -16.15 34.32
CA HIS A 530 7.55 -16.18 35.00
C HIS A 530 7.43 -16.74 36.44
N LEU A 531 8.54 -16.88 37.15
CA LEU A 531 8.55 -17.29 38.55
C LEU A 531 8.01 -16.22 39.51
N PHE A 532 7.75 -15.01 39.01
CA PHE A 532 7.13 -13.88 39.71
C PHE A 532 5.94 -13.33 38.96
N GLU A 533 5.13 -12.52 39.62
CA GLU A 533 3.98 -11.85 39.01
C GLU A 533 4.44 -10.67 38.19
N ILE A 534 3.92 -10.55 36.98
CA ILE A 534 4.19 -9.43 36.06
C ILE A 534 2.93 -8.57 35.98
N PRO A 535 2.91 -7.38 36.58
CA PRO A 535 1.83 -6.42 36.36
C PRO A 535 2.00 -5.79 34.98
N ILE A 536 0.91 -5.75 34.22
CA ILE A 536 0.76 -5.02 32.96
C ILE A 536 -0.20 -3.87 33.24
N GLN A 537 0.20 -2.66 32.93
CA GLN A 537 -0.54 -1.45 33.30
C GLN A 537 -0.61 -0.51 32.10
N ALA A 538 -1.77 0.08 31.91
CA ALA A 538 -1.95 1.18 30.97
C ALA A 538 -2.06 2.49 31.76
N ALA A 539 -1.34 3.53 31.34
CA ALA A 539 -1.29 4.81 32.01
C ALA A 539 -1.47 5.99 31.04
N VAL A 540 -2.10 7.06 31.51
CA VAL A 540 -2.21 8.34 30.81
C VAL A 540 -1.68 9.43 31.73
N GLY A 541 -0.67 10.17 31.30
CA GLY A 541 -0.05 11.22 32.11
C GLY A 541 0.49 10.71 33.46
N GLY A 542 1.02 9.47 33.48
CA GLY A 542 1.52 8.82 34.69
C GLY A 542 0.43 8.20 35.61
N LYS A 543 -0.86 8.43 35.32
CA LYS A 543 -1.97 7.84 36.08
C LYS A 543 -2.37 6.50 35.45
N ILE A 544 -2.32 5.43 36.24
CA ILE A 544 -2.75 4.10 35.81
C ILE A 544 -4.26 4.10 35.63
N ILE A 545 -4.73 3.74 34.43
CA ILE A 545 -6.16 3.67 34.06
C ILE A 545 -6.65 2.23 33.95
N ALA A 546 -5.78 1.27 33.55
CA ALA A 546 -6.12 -0.14 33.47
C ALA A 546 -4.95 -1.00 33.97
N ARG A 547 -5.25 -2.20 34.45
CA ARG A 547 -4.25 -3.13 34.97
C ARG A 547 -4.69 -4.58 34.83
N GLU A 548 -3.75 -5.40 34.34
CA GLU A 548 -3.82 -6.84 34.35
C GLU A 548 -2.55 -7.44 35.00
N THR A 549 -2.57 -8.73 35.31
CA THR A 549 -1.43 -9.38 35.94
C THR A 549 -1.22 -10.80 35.40
N VAL A 550 -0.04 -11.06 34.85
CA VAL A 550 0.40 -12.41 34.51
C VAL A 550 0.78 -13.13 35.82
N LYS A 551 0.05 -14.18 36.16
CA LYS A 551 0.26 -14.92 37.41
C LYS A 551 1.59 -15.67 37.39
N ALA A 552 2.32 -15.66 38.51
CA ALA A 552 3.55 -16.41 38.66
C ALA A 552 3.35 -17.92 38.47
N MET A 553 4.32 -18.60 37.85
CA MET A 553 4.37 -20.06 37.88
C MET A 553 4.49 -20.55 39.34
N ARG A 554 3.60 -21.46 39.72
CA ARG A 554 3.68 -22.11 41.06
C ARG A 554 4.53 -23.36 40.92
N LYS A 555 5.71 -23.36 41.57
CA LYS A 555 6.45 -24.58 41.81
C LYS A 555 5.85 -25.21 43.05
N ASP A 556 5.37 -26.44 42.96
CA ASP A 556 4.85 -27.16 44.15
C ASP A 556 6.00 -27.53 45.05
N VAL A 557 6.35 -26.62 45.95
CA VAL A 557 7.43 -26.84 46.95
C VAL A 557 7.01 -27.77 48.07
N LEU A 558 5.69 -28.09 48.14
CA LEU A 558 5.12 -28.96 49.14
C LEU A 558 5.04 -30.42 48.71
N ALA A 559 5.22 -30.74 47.43
CA ALA A 559 5.15 -32.10 46.87
C ALA A 559 6.09 -33.09 47.55
N LYS A 560 7.20 -32.60 48.11
CA LYS A 560 8.19 -33.42 48.84
C LYS A 560 8.00 -33.43 50.36
N CYS A 561 6.95 -32.81 50.89
CA CYS A 561 6.68 -32.79 52.32
C CYS A 561 5.71 -33.92 52.68
N TYR A 562 6.26 -35.07 53.06
CA TYR A 562 5.50 -36.15 53.66
C TYR A 562 5.23 -35.84 55.16
N GLY A 563 3.98 -35.88 55.59
CA GLY A 563 3.55 -35.72 56.99
C GLY A 563 3.11 -34.33 57.41
N GLY A 564 2.44 -34.21 58.55
CA GLY A 564 1.69 -33.04 59.01
C GLY A 564 2.53 -31.87 59.57
N ASP A 565 3.79 -31.70 59.23
CA ASP A 565 4.62 -30.58 59.72
C ASP A 565 4.23 -29.24 59.10
N ILE A 566 3.28 -28.57 59.77
CA ILE A 566 2.73 -27.27 59.39
C ILE A 566 3.80 -26.19 59.44
N SER A 567 4.76 -26.25 60.34
CA SER A 567 5.81 -25.26 60.52
C SER A 567 6.80 -25.28 59.34
N ARG A 568 7.17 -26.46 58.87
CA ARG A 568 8.03 -26.66 57.71
C ARG A 568 7.36 -26.20 56.39
N LYS A 569 6.03 -26.47 56.27
CA LYS A 569 5.22 -26.01 55.13
C LYS A 569 5.16 -24.48 55.07
N LYS A 570 4.91 -23.81 56.22
CA LYS A 570 4.91 -22.33 56.27
C LYS A 570 6.29 -21.75 55.91
N LYS A 571 7.36 -22.30 56.46
CA LYS A 571 8.73 -21.82 56.21
C LYS A 571 9.16 -21.99 54.76
N LEU A 572 8.75 -23.05 54.07
CA LEU A 572 8.97 -23.26 52.63
C LEU A 572 8.16 -22.27 51.77
N LEU A 573 6.94 -21.99 52.14
CA LEU A 573 6.09 -21.00 51.45
C LEU A 573 6.65 -19.57 51.61
N GLU A 574 7.16 -19.22 52.83
CA GLU A 574 7.80 -17.92 53.07
C GLU A 574 9.09 -17.77 52.28
N LYS A 575 9.96 -18.79 52.26
CA LYS A 575 11.18 -18.79 51.42
C LYS A 575 10.84 -18.67 49.92
N GLN A 576 9.77 -19.31 49.44
CA GLN A 576 9.32 -19.17 48.07
C GLN A 576 8.84 -17.74 47.78
N LYS A 577 8.12 -17.12 48.73
CA LYS A 577 7.64 -15.74 48.63
C LYS A 577 8.79 -14.75 48.61
N GLU A 578 9.81 -14.92 49.46
CA GLU A 578 11.02 -14.09 49.47
C GLU A 578 11.85 -14.27 48.19
N GLY A 579 12.01 -15.53 47.72
CA GLY A 579 12.72 -15.83 46.48
C GLY A 579 12.06 -15.16 45.27
N LYS A 580 10.72 -15.21 45.18
CA LYS A 580 9.95 -14.51 44.16
C LYS A 580 10.11 -12.98 44.24
N LYS A 581 10.15 -12.40 45.45
CA LYS A 581 10.38 -10.97 45.66
C LYS A 581 11.78 -10.53 45.19
N ARG A 582 12.81 -11.34 45.45
CA ARG A 582 14.19 -11.08 44.96
C ARG A 582 14.27 -11.21 43.42
N MET A 583 13.67 -12.25 42.83
CA MET A 583 13.67 -12.45 41.38
C MET A 583 12.95 -11.30 40.66
N ARG A 584 11.89 -10.76 41.26
CA ARG A 584 11.18 -9.59 40.70
C ARG A 584 12.04 -8.31 40.66
N GLN A 585 13.01 -8.18 41.56
CA GLN A 585 13.93 -7.02 41.63
C GLN A 585 15.07 -7.10 40.61
N VAL A 586 15.38 -8.28 40.06
CA VAL A 586 16.53 -8.54 39.20
C VAL A 586 16.12 -9.08 37.82
N GLY A 587 14.85 -9.50 37.64
CA GLY A 587 14.42 -10.18 36.44
C GLY A 587 13.93 -9.21 35.37
N ASN A 588 14.60 -9.14 34.24
CA ASN A 588 14.07 -8.58 33.01
C ASN A 588 12.94 -9.47 32.50
N VAL A 589 11.88 -8.84 32.01
CA VAL A 589 10.76 -9.53 31.35
C VAL A 589 11.03 -9.49 29.86
N GLU A 590 11.28 -10.65 29.26
CA GLU A 590 11.30 -10.76 27.79
C GLU A 590 9.88 -10.63 27.26
N ILE A 591 9.67 -9.68 26.36
CA ILE A 591 8.40 -9.47 25.66
C ILE A 591 8.52 -10.19 24.32
N PRO A 592 7.74 -11.26 24.07
CA PRO A 592 7.80 -11.97 22.81
C PRO A 592 7.29 -11.11 21.67
N GLN A 593 7.83 -11.32 20.46
CA GLN A 593 7.42 -10.59 19.25
C GLN A 593 5.90 -10.61 19.03
N LYS A 594 5.25 -11.74 19.29
CA LYS A 594 3.80 -11.89 19.23
C LYS A 594 3.02 -10.89 20.09
N ALA A 595 3.60 -10.45 21.22
CA ALA A 595 2.95 -9.49 22.09
C ALA A 595 2.85 -8.10 21.43
N PHE A 596 3.84 -7.68 20.63
CA PHE A 596 3.77 -6.44 19.86
C PHE A 596 2.73 -6.53 18.75
N MET A 597 2.62 -7.68 18.09
CA MET A 597 1.65 -7.92 17.02
C MET A 597 0.21 -8.04 17.56
N SER A 598 0.02 -8.67 18.72
CA SER A 598 -1.32 -8.88 19.32
C SER A 598 -2.02 -7.56 19.69
N VAL A 599 -1.23 -6.53 19.99
CA VAL A 599 -1.75 -5.19 20.32
C VAL A 599 -2.29 -4.46 19.10
N LEU A 600 -1.90 -4.86 17.88
CA LEU A 600 -2.38 -4.27 16.63
C LEU A 600 -3.79 -4.73 16.27
N LYS A 601 -4.20 -5.93 16.73
CA LYS A 601 -5.47 -6.58 16.41
C LYS A 601 -6.37 -6.62 17.65
N LEU A 602 -6.81 -5.46 18.14
CA LEU A 602 -7.54 -5.36 19.41
C LEU A 602 -8.98 -5.91 19.34
N ASP A 603 -9.59 -5.92 18.16
CA ASP A 603 -11.00 -6.29 17.99
C ASP A 603 -11.20 -7.69 17.37
N GLU A 604 -10.14 -8.44 17.06
CA GLU A 604 -10.22 -9.87 16.74
C GLU A 604 -10.40 -10.69 18.06
N ASN A 605 -11.59 -11.29 18.22
CA ASN A 605 -11.89 -12.31 19.25
C ASN A 605 -11.64 -13.71 18.72
#